data_0e1cf2a7d14b370ad66a887b946601b8
#
_entry.id   0e1cf2a7d14b370ad66a887b946601b8
#
_cell.length_a   1.000
_cell.length_b   1.000
_cell.length_c   1.000
_cell.angle_alpha   90.00
_cell.angle_beta   90.00
_cell.angle_gamma   90.00
#
_symmetry.space_group_name_H-M   'P 1'
#
loop_
_entity.id
_entity.type
_entity.pdbx_description
1 polymer ?
#
loop_
_entity_poly.entity_id
_entity_poly.type
_entity_poly.pdbx_seq_one_letter_code
_entity_poly.pdbx_strand_id
1 'polypeptide(L)'
;DSVNPEQNGQGGPYPQTPTIENVRLTLDTVENTMNGKLNNMEELKKRLQTAIMMKRQQVAIANQTISITPSIWPAKGVVSSPYGLRWGGSDFHPGIDIANDMGTPIRATADGVVSIAGWNSGGYGNMVDIDHGNGVMTRYGHASYVVVSAGQQVKRGQIIAYMGSTGFSTGPHVHYEVRINGQAVDPSGYLFN
;
A
#
# COMPACT_ATOMS: atom_id res chain seq x y z
N ASP A 1 -15.64 -94.06 46.29
CA ASP A 1 -15.88 -93.21 45.14
C ASP A 1 -14.95 -92.02 45.23
N SER A 2 -14.02 -92.02 44.33
CA SER A 2 -12.92 -91.08 44.15
C SER A 2 -13.31 -89.85 43.41
N VAL A 3 -13.03 -88.69 43.95
CA VAL A 3 -13.10 -87.44 43.19
C VAL A 3 -11.71 -86.80 43.16
N ASN A 4 -11.20 -86.76 41.97
CA ASN A 4 -9.95 -86.05 41.64
C ASN A 4 -10.31 -84.59 41.26
N PRO A 5 -9.60 -83.59 41.76
CA PRO A 5 -9.60 -82.29 41.17
C PRO A 5 -8.16 -81.83 40.83
N GLU A 6 -7.70 -82.14 39.67
CA GLU A 6 -6.61 -81.38 39.06
C GLU A 6 -7.18 -80.34 38.12
N GLN A 7 -7.34 -79.11 38.60
CA GLN A 7 -7.45 -77.94 37.74
C GLN A 7 -6.08 -77.26 37.58
N ASN A 8 -5.40 -77.56 36.48
CA ASN A 8 -4.26 -76.84 36.02
C ASN A 8 -4.64 -75.38 35.68
N GLY A 9 -4.30 -74.49 36.60
CA GLY A 9 -4.26 -73.05 36.28
C GLY A 9 -3.04 -72.77 35.44
N GLN A 10 -3.22 -72.59 34.11
CA GLN A 10 -2.18 -72.02 33.27
C GLN A 10 -2.08 -70.52 33.61
N GLY A 11 -1.13 -70.21 34.49
CA GLY A 11 -0.66 -68.85 34.67
C GLY A 11 0.06 -68.44 33.41
N GLY A 12 -0.46 -67.41 32.69
CA GLY A 12 0.24 -66.79 31.56
C GLY A 12 1.62 -66.28 32.02
N PRO A 13 2.55 -66.10 31.07
CA PRO A 13 3.89 -65.70 31.40
C PRO A 13 3.87 -64.35 32.14
N TYR A 14 4.44 -64.35 33.32
CA TYR A 14 4.63 -63.11 34.07
C TYR A 14 5.39 -62.09 33.19
N PRO A 15 4.95 -60.80 33.16
CA PRO A 15 5.67 -59.76 32.43
C PRO A 15 7.15 -59.77 32.88
N GLN A 16 8.04 -59.99 31.92
CA GLN A 16 9.49 -60.00 32.17
C GLN A 16 9.88 -58.58 32.61
N THR A 17 10.50 -58.46 33.75
CA THR A 17 11.08 -57.20 34.25
C THR A 17 12.13 -56.76 33.21
N PRO A 18 12.03 -55.53 32.64
CA PRO A 18 12.99 -55.08 31.64
C PRO A 18 14.43 -55.07 32.24
N THR A 19 15.38 -55.59 31.49
CA THR A 19 16.78 -55.54 31.88
C THR A 19 17.27 -54.07 31.84
N ILE A 20 18.25 -53.72 32.67
CA ILE A 20 18.85 -52.38 32.70
C ILE A 20 19.30 -51.95 31.30
N GLU A 21 19.82 -52.88 30.53
CA GLU A 21 20.28 -52.65 29.14
C GLU A 21 19.12 -52.28 28.20
N ASN A 22 17.98 -52.96 28.29
CA ASN A 22 16.76 -52.61 27.50
C ASN A 22 16.20 -51.24 27.87
N VAL A 23 16.22 -50.88 29.14
CA VAL A 23 15.83 -49.55 29.61
C VAL A 23 16.76 -48.47 29.04
N ARG A 24 18.09 -48.70 29.06
CA ARG A 24 19.09 -47.79 28.49
C ARG A 24 18.91 -47.57 27.00
N LEU A 25 18.74 -48.63 26.24
CA LEU A 25 18.51 -48.56 24.80
C LEU A 25 17.21 -47.80 24.43
N THR A 26 16.17 -47.98 25.26
CA THR A 26 14.93 -47.26 25.10
C THR A 26 15.11 -45.76 25.39
N LEU A 27 15.86 -45.38 26.43
CA LEU A 27 16.18 -43.98 26.77
C LEU A 27 16.99 -43.31 25.65
N ASP A 28 18.01 -43.94 25.12
CA ASP A 28 18.84 -43.46 24.02
C ASP A 28 17.97 -43.20 22.76
N THR A 29 17.03 -44.10 22.48
CA THR A 29 16.09 -43.97 21.35
C THR A 29 15.13 -42.78 21.56
N VAL A 30 14.61 -42.59 22.75
CA VAL A 30 13.74 -41.48 23.12
C VAL A 30 14.52 -40.15 23.00
N GLU A 31 15.74 -40.10 23.53
CA GLU A 31 16.57 -38.90 23.45
C GLU A 31 16.89 -38.51 21.99
N ASN A 32 17.30 -39.46 21.19
CA ASN A 32 17.55 -39.22 19.74
C ASN A 32 16.28 -38.72 19.02
N THR A 33 15.10 -39.28 19.33
CA THR A 33 13.83 -38.88 18.79
C THR A 33 13.46 -37.45 19.19
N MET A 34 13.67 -37.11 20.46
CA MET A 34 13.42 -35.77 21.01
C MET A 34 14.35 -34.72 20.37
N ASN A 35 15.64 -35.03 20.24
CA ASN A 35 16.60 -34.14 19.58
C ASN A 35 16.25 -33.91 18.12
N GLY A 36 15.83 -34.95 17.39
CA GLY A 36 15.34 -34.81 16.02
C GLY A 36 14.10 -33.91 15.91
N LYS A 37 13.14 -34.05 16.84
CA LYS A 37 11.95 -33.18 16.89
C LYS A 37 12.32 -31.73 17.24
N LEU A 38 13.24 -31.52 18.16
CA LEU A 38 13.70 -30.18 18.54
C LEU A 38 14.35 -29.47 17.34
N ASN A 39 15.25 -30.13 16.62
CA ASN A 39 15.90 -29.59 15.43
C ASN A 39 14.86 -29.23 14.35
N ASN A 40 13.86 -30.09 14.12
CA ASN A 40 12.77 -29.81 13.19
C ASN A 40 11.94 -28.59 13.61
N MET A 41 11.69 -28.42 14.93
CA MET A 41 10.97 -27.27 15.45
C MET A 41 11.77 -25.96 15.26
N GLU A 42 13.08 -25.99 15.47
CA GLU A 42 13.94 -24.82 15.23
C GLU A 42 13.97 -24.41 13.76
N GLU A 43 14.08 -25.37 12.86
CA GLU A 43 14.03 -25.13 11.42
C GLU A 43 12.68 -24.55 11.01
N LEU A 44 11.56 -25.09 11.51
CA LEU A 44 10.22 -24.58 11.26
C LEU A 44 10.05 -23.16 11.79
N LYS A 45 10.55 -22.86 12.98
CA LYS A 45 10.56 -21.52 13.58
C LYS A 45 11.30 -20.53 12.69
N LYS A 46 12.48 -20.91 12.17
CA LYS A 46 13.28 -20.08 11.26
C LYS A 46 12.52 -19.78 9.95
N ARG A 47 11.90 -20.80 9.34
CA ARG A 47 11.09 -20.65 8.14
C ARG A 47 9.90 -19.72 8.37
N LEU A 48 9.22 -19.85 9.51
CA LEU A 48 8.10 -19.00 9.88
C LEU A 48 8.54 -17.54 10.06
N GLN A 49 9.65 -17.31 10.75
CA GLN A 49 10.20 -15.95 10.91
C GLN A 49 10.52 -15.30 9.56
N THR A 50 11.14 -16.04 8.65
CA THR A 50 11.44 -15.54 7.29
C THR A 50 10.16 -15.20 6.54
N ALA A 51 9.14 -16.07 6.57
CA ALA A 51 7.85 -15.82 5.92
C ALA A 51 7.14 -14.58 6.49
N ILE A 52 7.17 -14.39 7.82
CA ILE A 52 6.61 -13.19 8.47
C ILE A 52 7.34 -11.92 8.00
N MET A 53 8.68 -11.94 7.93
CA MET A 53 9.46 -10.79 7.45
C MET A 53 9.12 -10.45 6.00
N MET A 54 9.07 -11.44 5.11
CA MET A 54 8.68 -11.23 3.71
C MET A 54 7.28 -10.63 3.60
N LYS A 55 6.32 -11.15 4.37
CA LYS A 55 4.95 -10.62 4.37
C LYS A 55 4.88 -9.18 4.86
N ARG A 56 5.61 -8.84 5.92
CA ARG A 56 5.70 -7.45 6.42
C ARG A 56 6.28 -6.51 5.37
N GLN A 57 7.31 -6.93 4.66
CA GLN A 57 7.92 -6.15 3.58
C GLN A 57 6.94 -5.93 2.42
N GLN A 58 6.21 -6.97 2.00
CA GLN A 58 5.18 -6.84 0.96
C GLN A 58 4.07 -5.85 1.35
N VAL A 59 3.60 -5.90 2.61
CA VAL A 59 2.59 -4.97 3.12
C VAL A 59 3.14 -3.53 3.17
N ALA A 60 4.38 -3.33 3.57
CA ALA A 60 5.01 -2.01 3.59
C ALA A 60 5.12 -1.41 2.18
N ILE A 61 5.55 -2.21 1.19
CA ILE A 61 5.62 -1.79 -0.22
C ILE A 61 4.22 -1.45 -0.76
N ALA A 62 3.22 -2.29 -0.49
CA ALA A 62 1.84 -2.06 -0.91
C ALA A 62 1.28 -0.76 -0.31
N ASN A 63 1.49 -0.53 0.99
CA ASN A 63 1.05 0.69 1.68
C ASN A 63 1.75 1.94 1.11
N GLN A 64 3.03 1.86 0.79
CA GLN A 64 3.76 2.95 0.15
C GLN A 64 3.18 3.26 -1.23
N THR A 65 2.92 2.24 -2.06
CA THR A 65 2.31 2.41 -3.39
C THR A 65 0.94 3.06 -3.32
N ILE A 66 0.08 2.65 -2.36
CA ILE A 66 -1.23 3.27 -2.16
C ILE A 66 -1.09 4.73 -1.75
N SER A 67 -0.10 5.07 -0.93
CA SER A 67 0.13 6.44 -0.43
C SER A 67 0.55 7.41 -1.54
N ILE A 68 1.35 6.95 -2.52
CA ILE A 68 1.89 7.77 -3.61
C ILE A 68 1.01 7.78 -4.87
N THR A 69 0.00 6.94 -4.95
CA THR A 69 -0.93 6.93 -6.10
C THR A 69 -2.05 7.93 -5.85
N PRO A 70 -2.28 8.90 -6.77
CA PRO A 70 -3.44 9.78 -6.70
C PRO A 70 -4.73 8.97 -6.58
N SER A 71 -5.63 9.34 -5.65
CA SER A 71 -6.78 8.49 -5.35
C SER A 71 -7.98 9.25 -4.77
N ILE A 72 -7.93 10.59 -4.75
CA ILE A 72 -9.04 11.44 -4.29
C ILE A 72 -9.22 12.61 -5.25
N TRP A 73 -10.41 13.22 -5.22
CA TRP A 73 -10.67 14.46 -5.92
C TRP A 73 -9.79 15.61 -5.37
N PRO A 74 -9.14 16.41 -6.26
CA PRO A 74 -8.31 17.54 -5.84
C PRO A 74 -9.12 18.68 -5.22
N ALA A 75 -10.38 18.83 -5.61
CA ALA A 75 -11.30 19.82 -5.07
C ALA A 75 -12.75 19.33 -5.17
N LYS A 76 -13.65 19.92 -4.40
CA LYS A 76 -15.09 19.81 -4.65
C LYS A 76 -15.44 20.64 -5.89
N GLY A 77 -16.39 20.16 -6.69
CA GLY A 77 -16.84 20.87 -7.89
C GLY A 77 -17.43 19.96 -8.95
N VAL A 78 -17.65 20.53 -10.13
CA VAL A 78 -18.12 19.80 -11.32
C VAL A 78 -17.04 19.82 -12.38
N VAL A 79 -16.87 18.71 -13.11
CA VAL A 79 -15.96 18.68 -14.26
C VAL A 79 -16.51 19.59 -15.34
N SER A 80 -15.85 20.72 -15.60
CA SER A 80 -16.24 21.70 -16.61
C SER A 80 -15.56 21.47 -17.95
N SER A 81 -14.39 20.77 -17.95
CA SER A 81 -13.69 20.37 -19.18
C SER A 81 -12.95 19.04 -18.93
N PRO A 82 -13.21 17.99 -19.72
CA PRO A 82 -12.55 16.69 -19.59
C PRO A 82 -11.13 16.71 -20.20
N TYR A 83 -10.36 15.69 -19.88
CA TYR A 83 -9.09 15.36 -20.54
C TYR A 83 -9.31 14.97 -22.01
N GLY A 84 -8.37 15.32 -22.87
CA GLY A 84 -8.33 14.87 -24.26
C GLY A 84 -8.57 15.97 -25.29
N LEU A 85 -8.92 15.56 -26.49
CA LEU A 85 -9.13 16.48 -27.62
C LEU A 85 -10.37 17.36 -27.41
N ARG A 86 -10.22 18.68 -27.68
CA ARG A 86 -11.27 19.68 -27.58
C ARG A 86 -11.51 20.33 -28.96
N TRP A 87 -12.67 20.91 -29.15
CA TRP A 87 -13.05 21.71 -30.33
C TRP A 87 -12.75 21.01 -31.69
N GLY A 88 -13.19 19.75 -31.81
CA GLY A 88 -12.99 18.98 -33.04
C GLY A 88 -11.55 18.56 -33.33
N GLY A 89 -10.71 18.52 -32.27
CA GLY A 89 -9.32 18.07 -32.37
C GLY A 89 -8.28 19.17 -32.55
N SER A 90 -8.70 20.46 -32.51
CA SER A 90 -7.79 21.61 -32.66
C SER A 90 -6.97 21.92 -31.39
N ASP A 91 -7.34 21.38 -30.23
CA ASP A 91 -6.65 21.57 -28.99
C ASP A 91 -6.65 20.26 -28.15
N PHE A 92 -5.60 20.06 -27.37
CA PHE A 92 -5.48 18.92 -26.47
C PHE A 92 -5.39 19.39 -25.02
N HIS A 93 -6.34 18.95 -24.20
CA HIS A 93 -6.41 19.26 -22.77
C HIS A 93 -5.63 18.20 -21.96
N PRO A 94 -4.48 18.53 -21.35
CA PRO A 94 -3.64 17.54 -20.66
C PRO A 94 -4.13 17.14 -19.26
N GLY A 95 -5.29 17.67 -18.85
CA GLY A 95 -5.88 17.42 -17.54
C GLY A 95 -7.38 17.46 -17.55
N ILE A 96 -7.97 17.64 -16.39
CA ILE A 96 -9.39 17.96 -16.23
C ILE A 96 -9.53 19.30 -15.52
N ASP A 97 -10.56 20.06 -15.88
CA ASP A 97 -10.93 21.28 -15.17
C ASP A 97 -12.11 21.00 -14.25
N ILE A 98 -11.96 21.34 -12.98
CA ILE A 98 -12.99 21.18 -11.94
C ILE A 98 -13.40 22.57 -11.47
N ALA A 99 -14.60 22.99 -11.80
CA ALA A 99 -15.13 24.31 -11.49
C ALA A 99 -15.87 24.32 -10.15
N ASN A 100 -15.64 25.36 -9.37
CA ASN A 100 -16.37 25.72 -8.16
C ASN A 100 -16.07 27.18 -7.80
N ASP A 101 -16.61 27.66 -6.68
CA ASP A 101 -16.40 29.02 -6.19
C ASP A 101 -14.92 29.32 -5.95
N MET A 102 -14.53 30.57 -6.21
CA MET A 102 -13.20 31.07 -5.86
C MET A 102 -12.92 30.85 -4.38
N GLY A 103 -11.72 30.40 -4.06
CA GLY A 103 -11.35 30.10 -2.67
C GLY A 103 -11.70 28.67 -2.23
N THR A 104 -12.34 27.85 -3.07
CA THR A 104 -12.53 26.42 -2.78
C THR A 104 -11.19 25.75 -2.49
N PRO A 105 -11.02 24.97 -1.40
CA PRO A 105 -9.77 24.31 -1.07
C PRO A 105 -9.35 23.30 -2.14
N ILE A 106 -8.08 23.40 -2.59
CA ILE A 106 -7.41 22.42 -3.44
C ILE A 106 -6.52 21.53 -2.57
N ARG A 107 -6.60 20.23 -2.76
CA ARG A 107 -5.93 19.22 -1.92
C ARG A 107 -4.96 18.36 -2.74
N ALA A 108 -3.86 17.95 -2.11
CA ALA A 108 -2.97 16.94 -2.66
C ALA A 108 -3.71 15.59 -2.80
N THR A 109 -3.66 14.99 -3.98
CA THR A 109 -4.39 13.75 -4.28
C THR A 109 -3.67 12.48 -3.84
N ALA A 110 -2.37 12.60 -3.48
CA ALA A 110 -1.52 11.55 -2.89
C ALA A 110 -0.44 12.19 -2.00
N ASP A 111 0.27 11.36 -1.25
CA ASP A 111 1.47 11.77 -0.52
C ASP A 111 2.59 12.13 -1.51
N GLY A 112 3.44 13.11 -1.18
CA GLY A 112 4.56 13.49 -2.06
C GLY A 112 5.36 14.67 -1.57
N VAL A 113 6.23 15.17 -2.45
CA VAL A 113 7.04 16.37 -2.24
C VAL A 113 6.67 17.41 -3.28
N VAL A 114 6.39 18.62 -2.84
CA VAL A 114 6.11 19.75 -3.74
C VAL A 114 7.38 20.06 -4.56
N SER A 115 7.29 19.90 -5.86
CA SER A 115 8.40 20.22 -6.78
C SER A 115 8.33 21.66 -7.29
N ILE A 116 7.14 22.21 -7.49
CA ILE A 116 6.90 23.60 -7.90
C ILE A 116 5.74 24.17 -7.06
N ALA A 117 5.88 25.42 -6.62
CA ALA A 117 4.81 26.18 -5.95
C ALA A 117 4.95 27.65 -6.29
N GLY A 118 3.95 28.25 -6.92
CA GLY A 118 3.92 29.67 -7.29
C GLY A 118 3.51 29.95 -8.72
N TRP A 119 3.92 31.11 -9.24
CA TRP A 119 3.53 31.59 -10.57
C TRP A 119 4.24 30.84 -11.69
N ASN A 120 3.45 30.46 -12.70
CA ASN A 120 3.92 29.85 -13.96
C ASN A 120 3.43 30.68 -15.15
N SER A 121 4.35 31.16 -15.98
CA SER A 121 4.05 31.98 -17.17
C SER A 121 3.54 31.16 -18.37
N GLY A 122 3.57 29.83 -18.31
CA GLY A 122 3.10 28.92 -19.37
C GLY A 122 1.58 28.73 -19.42
N GLY A 123 0.82 29.62 -18.75
CA GLY A 123 -0.64 29.61 -18.78
C GLY A 123 -1.29 29.09 -17.49
N TYR A 124 -0.59 28.33 -16.66
CA TYR A 124 -1.16 27.73 -15.42
C TYR A 124 -1.41 28.75 -14.29
N GLY A 125 -0.86 29.98 -14.39
CA GLY A 125 -0.97 30.97 -13.32
C GLY A 125 -0.27 30.51 -12.06
N ASN A 126 -0.90 30.72 -10.90
CA ASN A 126 -0.42 30.13 -9.64
C ASN A 126 -0.69 28.63 -9.66
N MET A 127 0.38 27.83 -9.50
CA MET A 127 0.28 26.38 -9.59
C MET A 127 1.09 25.68 -8.50
N VAL A 128 0.75 24.41 -8.30
CA VAL A 128 1.52 23.45 -7.51
C VAL A 128 1.76 22.21 -8.34
N ASP A 129 3.00 21.73 -8.36
CA ASP A 129 3.36 20.39 -8.82
C ASP A 129 3.82 19.56 -7.63
N ILE A 130 3.37 18.32 -7.54
CA ILE A 130 3.75 17.37 -6.49
C ILE A 130 4.36 16.14 -7.14
N ASP A 131 5.59 15.83 -6.78
CA ASP A 131 6.25 14.56 -7.09
C ASP A 131 5.87 13.51 -6.04
N HIS A 132 5.24 12.44 -6.48
CA HIS A 132 4.81 11.33 -5.63
C HIS A 132 5.83 10.18 -5.61
N GLY A 133 6.90 10.28 -6.43
CA GLY A 133 7.86 9.21 -6.65
C GLY A 133 7.42 8.23 -7.76
N ASN A 134 8.32 7.33 -8.15
CA ASN A 134 8.11 6.31 -9.19
C ASN A 134 7.60 6.90 -10.54
N GLY A 135 7.98 8.13 -10.87
CA GLY A 135 7.57 8.83 -12.09
C GLY A 135 6.15 9.37 -12.07
N VAL A 136 5.45 9.31 -10.94
CA VAL A 136 4.10 9.86 -10.77
C VAL A 136 4.18 11.30 -10.27
N MET A 137 3.52 12.23 -10.96
CA MET A 137 3.40 13.64 -10.59
C MET A 137 1.96 14.11 -10.77
N THR A 138 1.52 15.05 -9.94
CA THR A 138 0.25 15.77 -10.13
C THR A 138 0.48 17.26 -10.22
N ARG A 139 -0.32 17.95 -11.04
CA ARG A 139 -0.31 19.39 -11.26
C ARG A 139 -1.67 19.99 -10.93
N TYR A 140 -1.62 21.15 -10.28
CA TYR A 140 -2.79 21.91 -9.86
C TYR A 140 -2.62 23.37 -10.31
N GLY A 141 -3.35 23.79 -11.35
CA GLY A 141 -3.26 25.13 -11.94
C GLY A 141 -4.36 26.08 -11.51
N HIS A 142 -4.21 27.32 -11.92
CA HIS A 142 -5.16 28.43 -11.79
C HIS A 142 -5.53 28.85 -10.36
N ALA A 143 -4.70 28.49 -9.37
CA ALA A 143 -4.95 28.82 -7.99
C ALA A 143 -4.98 30.36 -7.77
N SER A 144 -5.86 30.83 -6.87
CA SER A 144 -5.80 32.20 -6.39
C SER A 144 -4.58 32.42 -5.51
N TYR A 145 -4.25 31.39 -4.72
CA TYR A 145 -3.20 31.48 -3.73
C TYR A 145 -2.71 30.06 -3.33
N VAL A 146 -1.40 29.92 -3.16
CA VAL A 146 -0.71 28.68 -2.82
C VAL A 146 -0.26 28.75 -1.36
N VAL A 147 -0.45 27.66 -0.58
CA VAL A 147 -0.13 27.58 0.86
C VAL A 147 1.01 26.64 1.20
N VAL A 148 1.69 26.13 0.18
CA VAL A 148 2.85 25.23 0.30
C VAL A 148 4.03 25.82 -0.43
N SER A 149 5.25 25.29 -0.17
CA SER A 149 6.50 25.73 -0.79
C SER A 149 7.21 24.55 -1.45
N ALA A 150 8.01 24.81 -2.47
CA ALA A 150 8.87 23.79 -3.08
C ALA A 150 9.78 23.12 -2.03
N GLY A 151 9.93 21.81 -2.11
CA GLY A 151 10.61 20.97 -1.12
C GLY A 151 9.74 20.51 0.07
N GLN A 152 8.54 21.06 0.25
CA GLN A 152 7.64 20.66 1.33
C GLN A 152 7.06 19.28 1.09
N GLN A 153 7.10 18.42 2.11
CA GLN A 153 6.36 17.16 2.12
C GLN A 153 4.88 17.42 2.39
N VAL A 154 4.01 16.78 1.62
CA VAL A 154 2.56 16.88 1.77
C VAL A 154 1.92 15.49 1.86
N LYS A 155 0.78 15.44 2.53
CA LYS A 155 -0.03 14.23 2.68
C LYS A 155 -1.27 14.30 1.81
N ARG A 156 -1.73 13.15 1.34
CA ARG A 156 -3.02 13.03 0.64
C ARG A 156 -4.13 13.70 1.46
N GLY A 157 -4.91 14.56 0.80
CA GLY A 157 -5.98 15.35 1.44
C GLY A 157 -5.51 16.65 2.08
N GLN A 158 -4.22 16.92 2.20
CA GLN A 158 -3.70 18.19 2.71
C GLN A 158 -4.07 19.32 1.76
N ILE A 159 -4.52 20.46 2.30
CA ILE A 159 -4.76 21.67 1.51
C ILE A 159 -3.40 22.22 1.04
N ILE A 160 -3.29 22.47 -0.26
CA ILE A 160 -2.06 22.96 -0.91
C ILE A 160 -2.26 24.32 -1.59
N ALA A 161 -3.50 24.65 -1.94
CA ALA A 161 -3.87 25.90 -2.60
C ALA A 161 -5.36 26.17 -2.43
N TYR A 162 -5.80 27.31 -2.94
CA TYR A 162 -7.20 27.66 -3.05
C TYR A 162 -7.54 28.01 -4.50
N MET A 163 -8.72 27.57 -4.95
CA MET A 163 -9.22 27.77 -6.29
C MET A 163 -9.27 29.23 -6.70
N GLY A 164 -8.86 29.51 -7.91
CA GLY A 164 -8.83 30.83 -8.49
C GLY A 164 -9.15 30.81 -9.99
N SER A 165 -8.70 31.85 -10.69
CA SER A 165 -8.81 32.00 -12.13
C SER A 165 -7.55 32.72 -12.65
N THR A 166 -6.37 32.37 -12.11
CA THR A 166 -5.12 32.99 -12.53
C THR A 166 -4.55 32.32 -13.77
N GLY A 167 -3.68 33.05 -14.53
CA GLY A 167 -3.14 32.53 -15.77
C GLY A 167 -4.16 32.54 -16.90
N PHE A 168 -4.12 31.52 -17.76
CA PHE A 168 -5.03 31.41 -18.91
C PHE A 168 -6.32 30.67 -18.49
N SER A 169 -7.26 31.40 -17.93
CA SER A 169 -8.51 30.88 -17.36
C SER A 169 -9.69 31.80 -17.63
N THR A 170 -10.84 31.23 -17.89
CA THR A 170 -12.09 31.95 -18.19
C THR A 170 -13.02 32.08 -16.97
N GLY A 171 -12.72 31.41 -15.86
CA GLY A 171 -13.51 31.44 -14.63
C GLY A 171 -12.90 30.56 -13.55
N PRO A 172 -13.41 30.58 -12.31
CA PRO A 172 -12.83 29.86 -11.20
C PRO A 172 -12.90 28.33 -11.42
N HIS A 173 -11.74 27.70 -11.46
CA HIS A 173 -11.59 26.23 -11.53
C HIS A 173 -10.18 25.83 -11.08
N VAL A 174 -9.97 24.57 -10.79
CA VAL A 174 -8.65 23.94 -10.73
C VAL A 174 -8.43 23.13 -11.99
N HIS A 175 -7.36 23.42 -12.74
CA HIS A 175 -6.84 22.54 -13.77
C HIS A 175 -5.98 21.46 -13.11
N TYR A 176 -6.37 20.18 -13.25
CA TYR A 176 -5.73 19.07 -12.60
C TYR A 176 -5.16 18.07 -13.59
N GLU A 177 -3.86 17.77 -13.47
CA GLU A 177 -3.19 16.75 -14.29
C GLU A 177 -2.63 15.62 -13.41
N VAL A 178 -2.69 14.40 -13.95
CA VAL A 178 -1.84 13.27 -13.54
C VAL A 178 -0.82 13.03 -14.63
N ARG A 179 0.45 12.95 -14.26
CA ARG A 179 1.54 12.73 -15.20
C ARG A 179 2.34 11.50 -14.79
N ILE A 180 2.57 10.61 -15.76
CA ILE A 180 3.37 9.40 -15.59
C ILE A 180 4.61 9.51 -16.46
N ASN A 181 5.80 9.49 -15.86
CA ASN A 181 7.09 9.67 -16.54
C ASN A 181 7.11 10.93 -17.43
N GLY A 182 6.51 12.02 -16.92
CA GLY A 182 6.44 13.32 -17.60
C GLY A 182 5.32 13.46 -18.60
N GLN A 183 4.59 12.42 -18.97
CA GLN A 183 3.46 12.46 -19.90
C GLN A 183 2.13 12.60 -19.15
N ALA A 184 1.26 13.50 -19.60
CA ALA A 184 -0.08 13.64 -19.08
C ALA A 184 -0.94 12.41 -19.46
N VAL A 185 -1.68 11.90 -18.49
CA VAL A 185 -2.62 10.79 -18.67
C VAL A 185 -4.01 11.22 -18.20
N ASP A 186 -5.06 10.52 -18.63
CA ASP A 186 -6.41 10.81 -18.19
C ASP A 186 -6.55 10.69 -16.66
N PRO A 187 -6.85 11.81 -15.95
CA PRO A 187 -6.96 11.78 -14.51
C PRO A 187 -8.19 11.04 -13.98
N SER A 188 -9.21 10.79 -14.79
CA SER A 188 -10.49 10.21 -14.36
C SER A 188 -10.33 8.83 -13.71
N GLY A 189 -9.33 8.04 -14.13
CA GLY A 189 -8.98 6.76 -13.53
C GLY A 189 -8.35 6.84 -12.14
N TYR A 190 -8.06 8.04 -11.63
CA TYR A 190 -7.44 8.30 -10.32
C TYR A 190 -8.37 9.02 -9.33
N LEU A 191 -9.61 9.28 -9.73
CA LEU A 191 -10.57 10.07 -8.94
C LEU A 191 -11.61 9.15 -8.32
N PHE A 192 -11.38 8.79 -7.06
CA PHE A 192 -12.29 7.94 -6.29
C PHE A 192 -12.97 8.75 -5.19
N ASN A 193 -14.23 8.42 -4.90
CA ASN A 193 -15.02 8.99 -3.80
C ASN A 193 -14.72 8.26 -2.47
#